data_97e9eb6504642d645017a94e091024b7
#
_entry.id   97e9eb6504642d645017a94e091024b7
#
_cell.length_a   1.000
_cell.length_b   1.000
_cell.length_c   1.000
_cell.angle_alpha   90.00
_cell.angle_beta   90.00
_cell.angle_gamma   90.00
#
_symmetry.space_group_name_H-M   'P 1'
#
loop_
_entity.id
_entity.type
_entity.pdbx_description
1 polymer ?
#
loop_
_entity_poly.entity_id
_entity_poly.type
_entity_poly.pdbx_seq_one_letter_code
_entity_poly.pdbx_strand_id
1 'polypeptide(L)'
;MKIINVVGTRPNFIKIAPIMEQMSMVSAIDPFLLHTGQHYDESMNQVFFDQLGIPKPDMYFGVGSGNNANQVSEIIKCIDPILDQERPDALLVVGDVNSTVACAWAASYRKIPVIHVEAGLRSFDRSMPEEVNRIITDQLSDLLFVTEKSGMDNLFREGIDSEKIHFVGNVMVDTIKKYRYLAERDSRVLETLKLKSKQYVVLTLHRPSNVDNISTLKSILEAVRKLSEELKIVFPLHPRTREKIKEFDLEHITKSFSTIGPLSYLDMVCLMSQAKLVLTDSGGIQEETTILGIPCVTMRENTERPITIEKGTNQLGGNNGEGIWSLARNILKSGGKKGSIPNLWDGKAANRIVKIISSWSAKG
;
A
#
# COMPACT_ATOMS: atom_id res chain seq x y z
N MET A 1 23.72 12.26 9.86
CA MET A 1 23.00 12.47 8.59
C MET A 1 21.53 12.66 8.89
N LYS A 2 20.98 13.83 8.59
CA LYS A 2 19.57 14.16 8.79
C LYS A 2 18.75 13.72 7.58
N ILE A 3 17.72 12.89 7.79
CA ILE A 3 16.87 12.38 6.72
C ILE A 3 15.43 12.77 7.00
N ILE A 4 14.80 13.53 6.08
CA ILE A 4 13.37 13.77 6.13
C ILE A 4 12.65 12.59 5.50
N ASN A 5 11.83 11.89 6.30
CA ASN A 5 11.03 10.75 5.90
C ASN A 5 9.59 11.21 5.68
N VAL A 6 9.08 11.08 4.45
CA VAL A 6 7.78 11.63 4.06
C VAL A 6 6.70 10.57 4.08
N VAL A 7 5.57 10.89 4.70
CA VAL A 7 4.35 10.08 4.67
C VAL A 7 3.14 10.98 4.36
N GLY A 8 2.13 10.43 3.69
CA GLY A 8 0.93 11.19 3.31
C GLY A 8 -0.36 10.40 3.46
N THR A 9 -0.29 9.08 3.42
CA THR A 9 -1.43 8.18 3.43
C THR A 9 -1.16 6.94 4.30
N ARG A 10 -2.20 6.19 4.66
CA ARG A 10 -2.06 4.97 5.47
C ARG A 10 -1.07 3.95 4.93
N PRO A 11 -1.05 3.61 3.62
CA PRO A 11 -0.03 2.69 3.11
C PRO A 11 1.41 3.16 3.35
N ASN A 12 1.64 4.48 3.38
CA ASN A 12 2.98 4.99 3.69
C ASN A 12 3.37 4.72 5.15
N PHE A 13 2.42 4.81 6.10
CA PHE A 13 2.70 4.51 7.52
C PHE A 13 3.17 3.07 7.72
N ILE A 14 2.49 2.12 7.07
CA ILE A 14 2.84 0.70 7.14
C ILE A 14 4.27 0.46 6.61
N LYS A 15 4.66 1.17 5.54
CA LYS A 15 5.98 1.04 4.90
C LYS A 15 7.09 1.74 5.66
N ILE A 16 6.80 2.92 6.23
CA ILE A 16 7.82 3.73 6.91
C ILE A 16 8.13 3.23 8.33
N ALA A 17 7.17 2.58 9.00
CA ALA A 17 7.31 2.11 10.38
C ALA A 17 8.59 1.28 10.61
N PRO A 18 8.86 0.20 9.86
CA PRO A 18 10.08 -0.59 10.06
C PRO A 18 11.35 0.18 9.68
N ILE A 19 11.27 1.13 8.75
CA ILE A 19 12.43 1.95 8.37
C ILE A 19 12.80 2.92 9.49
N MET A 20 11.80 3.64 10.04
CA MET A 20 12.02 4.55 11.18
C MET A 20 12.57 3.82 12.40
N GLU A 21 12.04 2.63 12.70
CA GLU A 21 12.55 1.77 13.78
C GLU A 21 14.03 1.40 13.56
N GLN A 22 14.41 1.00 12.36
CA GLN A 22 15.81 0.67 12.05
C GLN A 22 16.72 1.91 12.05
N MET A 23 16.24 3.06 11.55
CA MET A 23 16.99 4.32 11.60
C MET A 23 17.26 4.77 13.03
N SER A 24 16.30 4.65 13.94
CA SER A 24 16.48 5.04 15.36
C SER A 24 17.53 4.22 16.10
N MET A 25 17.93 3.06 15.58
CA MET A 25 18.99 2.22 16.12
C MET A 25 20.41 2.64 15.65
N VAL A 26 20.50 3.58 14.69
CA VAL A 26 21.75 4.01 14.08
C VAL A 26 22.06 5.46 14.50
N SER A 27 22.99 5.65 15.42
CA SER A 27 23.34 6.97 15.97
C SER A 27 23.81 8.00 14.94
N ALA A 28 24.29 7.55 13.79
CA ALA A 28 24.73 8.42 12.69
C ALA A 28 23.55 8.95 11.84
N ILE A 29 22.32 8.46 12.03
CA ILE A 29 21.13 8.92 11.33
C ILE A 29 20.22 9.68 12.28
N ASP A 30 19.78 10.84 11.86
CA ASP A 30 18.78 11.68 12.53
C ASP A 30 17.49 11.65 11.69
N PRO A 31 16.52 10.75 12.02
CA PRO A 31 15.30 10.58 11.23
C PRO A 31 14.25 11.62 11.62
N PHE A 32 13.89 12.49 10.70
CA PHE A 32 12.82 13.48 10.82
C PHE A 32 11.57 12.96 10.09
N LEU A 33 10.43 12.86 10.77
CA LEU A 33 9.17 12.36 10.17
C LEU A 33 8.27 13.53 9.77
N LEU A 34 7.98 13.64 8.48
CA LEU A 34 7.09 14.64 7.90
C LEU A 34 5.81 14.00 7.39
N HIS A 35 4.67 14.45 7.89
CA HIS A 35 3.35 14.02 7.45
C HIS A 35 2.67 15.13 6.64
N THR A 36 2.40 14.90 5.35
CA THR A 36 1.78 15.89 4.47
C THR A 36 0.28 16.10 4.74
N GLY A 37 -0.39 15.12 5.37
CA GLY A 37 -1.84 15.19 5.59
C GLY A 37 -2.65 15.01 4.31
N GLN A 38 -2.13 14.29 3.31
CA GLN A 38 -2.83 14.03 2.04
C GLN A 38 -4.20 13.39 2.22
N HIS A 39 -4.36 12.50 3.22
CA HIS A 39 -5.67 11.99 3.64
C HIS A 39 -6.00 12.54 5.03
N TYR A 40 -7.11 13.24 5.13
CA TYR A 40 -7.56 13.89 6.36
C TYR A 40 -8.41 12.91 7.17
N ASP A 41 -7.83 12.32 8.21
CA ASP A 41 -8.55 11.61 9.27
C ASP A 41 -7.61 11.49 10.50
N GLU A 42 -7.61 12.53 11.33
CA GLU A 42 -6.76 12.63 12.53
C GLU A 42 -6.94 11.46 13.48
N SER A 43 -8.20 11.08 13.74
CA SER A 43 -8.52 10.02 14.70
C SER A 43 -8.02 8.65 14.24
N MET A 44 -8.10 8.36 12.95
CA MET A 44 -7.61 7.10 12.39
C MET A 44 -6.09 7.10 12.23
N ASN A 45 -5.47 8.24 11.95
CA ASN A 45 -4.02 8.34 11.85
C ASN A 45 -3.36 8.05 13.21
N GLN A 46 -3.88 8.60 14.32
CA GLN A 46 -3.35 8.35 15.65
C GLN A 46 -3.36 6.86 16.02
N VAL A 47 -4.45 6.15 15.72
CA VAL A 47 -4.54 4.70 15.95
C VAL A 47 -3.46 3.94 15.18
N PHE A 48 -3.16 4.34 13.94
CA PHE A 48 -2.09 3.73 13.15
C PHE A 48 -0.70 4.01 13.73
N PHE A 49 -0.42 5.25 14.17
CA PHE A 49 0.84 5.60 14.82
C PHE A 49 1.07 4.77 16.07
N ASP A 50 0.06 4.67 16.93
CA ASP A 50 0.14 3.92 18.18
C ASP A 50 0.31 2.43 17.93
N GLN A 51 -0.46 1.85 17.00
CA GLN A 51 -0.39 0.42 16.68
C GLN A 51 0.92 0.01 16.01
N LEU A 52 1.48 0.85 15.14
CA LEU A 52 2.70 0.55 14.41
C LEU A 52 3.96 1.04 15.15
N GLY A 53 3.82 1.68 16.31
CA GLY A 53 4.94 2.22 17.06
C GLY A 53 5.72 3.30 16.30
N ILE A 54 5.04 4.05 15.42
CA ILE A 54 5.64 5.16 14.68
C ILE A 54 5.71 6.38 15.60
N PRO A 55 6.82 7.10 15.67
CA PRO A 55 6.90 8.33 16.45
C PRO A 55 5.89 9.37 15.91
N LYS A 56 5.50 10.31 16.77
CA LYS A 56 4.71 11.46 16.29
C LYS A 56 5.48 12.20 15.21
N PRO A 57 4.80 12.66 14.15
CA PRO A 57 5.46 13.47 13.13
C PRO A 57 6.10 14.72 13.73
N ASP A 58 7.32 15.01 13.33
CA ASP A 58 8.01 16.26 13.67
C ASP A 58 7.35 17.46 12.99
N MET A 59 6.73 17.21 11.81
CA MET A 59 6.01 18.21 11.03
C MET A 59 4.74 17.63 10.41
N TYR A 60 3.64 18.42 10.42
CA TYR A 60 2.36 18.08 9.82
C TYR A 60 1.82 19.24 8.99
N PHE A 61 1.49 19.00 7.70
CA PHE A 61 1.02 20.07 6.81
C PHE A 61 -0.50 20.21 6.76
N GLY A 62 -1.25 19.10 6.87
CA GLY A 62 -2.72 19.14 6.81
C GLY A 62 -3.28 19.51 5.44
N VAL A 63 -2.64 19.11 4.35
CA VAL A 63 -3.04 19.51 2.98
C VAL A 63 -4.44 19.02 2.62
N GLY A 64 -4.87 17.86 3.13
CA GLY A 64 -6.19 17.33 2.89
C GLY A 64 -6.39 16.68 1.52
N SER A 65 -7.63 16.21 1.28
CA SER A 65 -8.03 15.58 0.02
C SER A 65 -8.39 16.65 -1.01
N GLY A 66 -8.16 16.36 -2.31
CA GLY A 66 -8.49 17.29 -3.38
C GLY A 66 -8.15 16.76 -4.77
N ASN A 67 -8.20 17.64 -5.75
CA ASN A 67 -7.70 17.36 -7.11
C ASN A 67 -6.19 17.12 -7.05
N ASN A 68 -5.71 16.10 -7.78
CA ASN A 68 -4.30 15.67 -7.75
C ASN A 68 -3.31 16.82 -8.00
N ALA A 69 -3.56 17.65 -9.01
CA ALA A 69 -2.68 18.77 -9.36
C ALA A 69 -2.62 19.83 -8.25
N ASN A 70 -3.75 20.20 -7.68
CA ASN A 70 -3.82 21.13 -6.57
C ASN A 70 -3.11 20.56 -5.33
N GLN A 71 -3.36 19.29 -5.01
CA GLN A 71 -2.75 18.62 -3.87
C GLN A 71 -1.22 18.56 -4.00
N VAL A 72 -0.69 18.19 -5.18
CA VAL A 72 0.75 18.20 -5.46
C VAL A 72 1.31 19.61 -5.30
N SER A 73 0.65 20.63 -5.86
CA SER A 73 1.08 22.03 -5.74
C SER A 73 1.12 22.51 -4.29
N GLU A 74 0.10 22.22 -3.49
CA GLU A 74 0.07 22.62 -2.07
C GLU A 74 1.15 21.90 -1.24
N ILE A 75 1.40 20.62 -1.51
CA ILE A 75 2.48 19.88 -0.85
C ILE A 75 3.84 20.50 -1.17
N ILE A 76 4.09 20.86 -2.45
CA ILE A 76 5.34 21.53 -2.86
C ILE A 76 5.52 22.87 -2.12
N LYS A 77 4.48 23.69 -2.04
CA LYS A 77 4.54 24.98 -1.33
C LYS A 77 4.83 24.81 0.17
N CYS A 78 4.31 23.74 0.78
CA CYS A 78 4.54 23.48 2.20
C CYS A 78 5.94 22.92 2.47
N ILE A 79 6.42 21.98 1.63
CA ILE A 79 7.71 21.32 1.86
C ILE A 79 8.90 22.23 1.55
N ASP A 80 8.80 23.09 0.53
CA ASP A 80 9.91 23.91 0.05
C ASP A 80 10.59 24.76 1.14
N PRO A 81 9.85 25.54 1.97
CA PRO A 81 10.48 26.30 3.06
C PRO A 81 11.07 25.39 4.17
N ILE A 82 10.50 24.20 4.38
CA ILE A 82 11.01 23.24 5.37
C ILE A 82 12.35 22.67 4.92
N LEU A 83 12.50 22.35 3.63
CA LEU A 83 13.79 21.89 3.08
C LEU A 83 14.88 22.95 3.26
N ASP A 84 14.56 24.23 3.14
CA ASP A 84 15.48 25.33 3.36
C ASP A 84 15.86 25.51 4.84
N GLN A 85 14.87 25.38 5.72
CA GLN A 85 15.05 25.50 7.16
C GLN A 85 15.84 24.32 7.74
N GLU A 86 15.42 23.10 7.44
CA GLU A 86 15.92 21.86 8.05
C GLU A 86 17.22 21.37 7.42
N ARG A 87 17.51 21.76 6.17
CA ARG A 87 18.72 21.41 5.39
C ARG A 87 19.08 19.94 5.52
N PRO A 88 18.18 19.02 5.17
CA PRO A 88 18.46 17.60 5.32
C PRO A 88 19.55 17.13 4.36
N ASP A 89 20.29 16.12 4.76
CA ASP A 89 21.27 15.43 3.90
C ASP A 89 20.59 14.58 2.81
N ALA A 90 19.36 14.13 3.06
CA ALA A 90 18.55 13.42 2.09
C ALA A 90 17.04 13.50 2.43
N LEU A 91 16.20 13.28 1.43
CA LEU A 91 14.76 13.12 1.57
C LEU A 91 14.36 11.71 1.16
N LEU A 92 13.67 10.96 2.06
CA LEU A 92 13.18 9.62 1.80
C LEU A 92 11.67 9.65 1.57
N VAL A 93 11.24 9.07 0.45
CA VAL A 93 9.83 8.89 0.08
C VAL A 93 9.51 7.41 -0.10
N VAL A 94 8.24 7.03 0.13
CA VAL A 94 7.78 5.64 0.02
C VAL A 94 6.56 5.54 -0.87
N GLY A 95 6.55 4.57 -1.81
CA GLY A 95 5.41 4.30 -2.70
C GLY A 95 5.17 5.39 -3.74
N ASP A 96 3.91 5.68 -4.06
CA ASP A 96 3.51 6.31 -5.32
C ASP A 96 2.39 7.37 -5.19
N VAL A 97 2.14 7.85 -3.99
CA VAL A 97 1.09 8.85 -3.75
C VAL A 97 1.55 10.27 -4.15
N ASN A 98 0.63 11.23 -4.19
CA ASN A 98 0.95 12.62 -4.54
C ASN A 98 2.04 13.23 -3.65
N SER A 99 2.06 12.88 -2.36
CA SER A 99 3.11 13.30 -1.43
C SER A 99 4.49 12.83 -1.83
N THR A 100 4.59 11.61 -2.39
CA THR A 100 5.84 11.01 -2.85
C THR A 100 6.47 11.86 -3.95
N VAL A 101 5.73 12.10 -5.05
CA VAL A 101 6.25 12.85 -6.19
C VAL A 101 6.46 14.33 -5.87
N ALA A 102 5.55 14.95 -5.11
CA ALA A 102 5.65 16.37 -4.76
C ALA A 102 6.90 16.68 -3.94
N CYS A 103 7.17 15.87 -2.92
CA CYS A 103 8.34 16.05 -2.06
C CYS A 103 9.65 15.69 -2.78
N ALA A 104 9.67 14.62 -3.60
CA ALA A 104 10.81 14.27 -4.42
C ALA A 104 11.16 15.39 -5.42
N TRP A 105 10.15 15.98 -6.06
CA TRP A 105 10.33 17.11 -6.97
C TRP A 105 10.95 18.31 -6.26
N ALA A 106 10.39 18.76 -5.14
CA ALA A 106 10.90 19.89 -4.38
C ALA A 106 12.34 19.68 -3.91
N ALA A 107 12.67 18.48 -3.39
CA ALA A 107 14.02 18.13 -2.96
C ALA A 107 15.02 18.17 -4.12
N SER A 108 14.66 17.62 -5.29
CA SER A 108 15.49 17.59 -6.48
C SER A 108 15.88 19.01 -6.94
N TYR A 109 14.93 19.97 -6.96
CA TYR A 109 15.22 21.37 -7.31
C TYR A 109 16.17 22.04 -6.32
N ARG A 110 16.17 21.62 -5.07
CA ARG A 110 17.09 22.12 -4.03
C ARG A 110 18.40 21.34 -3.96
N LYS A 111 18.61 20.40 -4.89
CA LYS A 111 19.79 19.52 -4.93
C LYS A 111 19.94 18.67 -3.66
N ILE A 112 18.84 18.38 -3.00
CA ILE A 112 18.77 17.44 -1.88
C ILE A 112 18.57 16.05 -2.46
N PRO A 113 19.45 15.10 -2.16
CA PRO A 113 19.34 13.73 -2.67
C PRO A 113 18.01 13.07 -2.28
N VAL A 114 17.41 12.34 -3.23
CA VAL A 114 16.13 11.66 -3.06
C VAL A 114 16.34 10.16 -2.94
N ILE A 115 15.74 9.56 -1.92
CA ILE A 115 15.72 8.14 -1.65
C ILE A 115 14.30 7.63 -1.87
N HIS A 116 14.10 6.71 -2.82
CA HIS A 116 12.79 6.14 -3.10
C HIS A 116 12.70 4.68 -2.67
N VAL A 117 11.78 4.39 -1.76
CA VAL A 117 11.45 3.03 -1.32
C VAL A 117 10.21 2.53 -2.04
N GLU A 118 10.25 1.32 -2.57
CA GLU A 118 9.26 0.71 -3.47
C GLU A 118 9.38 1.26 -4.91
N ALA A 119 10.62 1.47 -5.35
CA ALA A 119 10.94 1.95 -6.68
C ALA A 119 10.76 0.89 -7.78
N GLY A 120 10.57 1.34 -9.01
CA GLY A 120 10.59 0.51 -10.23
C GLY A 120 9.31 -0.29 -10.51
N LEU A 121 8.30 -0.25 -9.66
CA LEU A 121 7.00 -0.89 -9.93
C LEU A 121 6.30 -0.20 -11.11
N ARG A 122 5.71 -0.98 -12.04
CA ARG A 122 4.99 -0.45 -13.21
C ARG A 122 3.72 -1.24 -13.46
N SER A 123 2.60 -0.51 -13.63
CA SER A 123 1.35 -1.05 -14.16
C SER A 123 1.25 -0.91 -15.67
N PHE A 124 2.10 -0.05 -16.26
CA PHE A 124 2.07 0.37 -17.67
C PHE A 124 0.75 1.05 -18.08
N ASP A 125 -0.02 1.51 -17.11
CA ASP A 125 -1.27 2.23 -17.30
C ASP A 125 -1.12 3.68 -16.84
N ARG A 126 -0.82 4.58 -17.76
CA ARG A 126 -0.66 6.01 -17.50
C ARG A 126 -1.97 6.76 -17.18
N SER A 127 -3.12 6.10 -17.28
CA SER A 127 -4.37 6.67 -16.79
C SER A 127 -4.43 6.67 -15.25
N MET A 128 -3.56 5.90 -14.61
CA MET A 128 -3.40 5.87 -13.16
C MET A 128 -2.44 6.99 -12.70
N PRO A 129 -2.88 7.92 -11.85
CA PRO A 129 -1.98 8.95 -11.28
C PRO A 129 -0.75 8.36 -10.58
N GLU A 130 -0.92 7.23 -9.91
CA GLU A 130 0.17 6.53 -9.21
C GLU A 130 1.26 6.05 -10.17
N GLU A 131 0.92 5.66 -11.41
CA GLU A 131 1.91 5.28 -12.41
C GLU A 131 2.78 6.46 -12.84
N VAL A 132 2.14 7.61 -13.05
CA VAL A 132 2.85 8.86 -13.38
C VAL A 132 3.75 9.26 -12.23
N ASN A 133 3.25 9.20 -10.99
CA ASN A 133 4.01 9.56 -9.80
C ASN A 133 5.26 8.68 -9.65
N ARG A 134 5.15 7.35 -9.87
CA ARG A 134 6.29 6.41 -9.79
C ARG A 134 7.38 6.76 -10.79
N ILE A 135 7.00 6.93 -12.06
CA ILE A 135 7.95 7.23 -13.14
C ILE A 135 8.73 8.50 -12.81
N ILE A 136 8.04 9.57 -12.41
CA ILE A 136 8.70 10.84 -12.07
C ILE A 136 9.61 10.68 -10.85
N THR A 137 9.12 10.04 -9.79
CA THR A 137 9.89 9.87 -8.55
C THR A 137 11.15 9.04 -8.80
N ASP A 138 11.04 7.94 -9.54
CA ASP A 138 12.19 7.08 -9.87
C ASP A 138 13.26 7.85 -10.64
N GLN A 139 12.87 8.69 -11.63
CA GLN A 139 13.81 9.50 -12.41
C GLN A 139 14.52 10.58 -11.60
N LEU A 140 13.90 11.09 -10.53
CA LEU A 140 14.46 12.11 -9.66
C LEU A 140 15.33 11.51 -8.53
N SER A 141 15.34 10.20 -8.36
CA SER A 141 15.94 9.57 -7.18
C SER A 141 17.42 9.23 -7.38
N ASP A 142 18.18 9.34 -6.27
CA ASP A 142 19.59 9.01 -6.17
C ASP A 142 19.84 7.63 -5.58
N LEU A 143 18.92 7.13 -4.74
CA LEU A 143 18.85 5.74 -4.30
C LEU A 143 17.45 5.18 -4.54
N LEU A 144 17.39 4.01 -5.19
CA LEU A 144 16.15 3.32 -5.54
C LEU A 144 16.12 1.94 -4.88
N PHE A 145 15.26 1.76 -3.90
CA PHE A 145 15.08 0.51 -3.18
C PHE A 145 13.93 -0.30 -3.77
N VAL A 146 14.27 -1.42 -4.39
CA VAL A 146 13.37 -2.22 -5.20
C VAL A 146 12.86 -3.44 -4.43
N THR A 147 11.58 -3.72 -4.58
CA THR A 147 10.88 -4.80 -3.86
C THR A 147 10.95 -6.16 -4.55
N GLU A 148 11.12 -6.17 -5.88
CA GLU A 148 11.05 -7.36 -6.73
C GLU A 148 11.87 -7.19 -8.02
N LYS A 149 12.20 -8.31 -8.66
CA LYS A 149 13.06 -8.30 -9.85
C LYS A 149 12.47 -7.47 -11.01
N SER A 150 11.15 -7.52 -11.22
CA SER A 150 10.52 -6.75 -12.30
C SER A 150 10.76 -5.24 -12.16
N GLY A 151 10.82 -4.74 -10.91
CA GLY A 151 11.16 -3.35 -10.64
C GLY A 151 12.57 -2.98 -11.08
N MET A 152 13.57 -3.86 -10.84
CA MET A 152 14.91 -3.65 -11.35
C MET A 152 14.94 -3.62 -12.88
N ASP A 153 14.29 -4.59 -13.52
CA ASP A 153 14.24 -4.71 -14.98
C ASP A 153 13.58 -3.46 -15.62
N ASN A 154 12.57 -2.88 -14.97
CA ASN A 154 11.92 -1.65 -15.42
C ASN A 154 12.88 -0.46 -15.34
N LEU A 155 13.55 -0.25 -14.20
CA LEU A 155 14.49 0.85 -14.00
C LEU A 155 15.66 0.80 -14.98
N PHE A 156 16.21 -0.40 -15.25
CA PHE A 156 17.24 -0.57 -16.26
C PHE A 156 16.77 -0.21 -17.67
N ARG A 157 15.55 -0.61 -18.06
CA ARG A 157 14.96 -0.22 -19.36
C ARG A 157 14.73 1.28 -19.48
N GLU A 158 14.48 1.95 -18.36
CA GLU A 158 14.28 3.40 -18.29
C GLU A 158 15.59 4.19 -18.17
N GLY A 159 16.74 3.51 -18.23
CA GLY A 159 18.07 4.12 -18.26
C GLY A 159 18.61 4.58 -16.92
N ILE A 160 18.04 4.08 -15.82
CA ILE A 160 18.55 4.38 -14.49
C ILE A 160 19.88 3.64 -14.27
N ASP A 161 20.87 4.36 -13.72
CA ASP A 161 22.18 3.80 -13.40
C ASP A 161 22.06 2.65 -12.39
N SER A 162 22.73 1.55 -12.68
CA SER A 162 22.74 0.36 -11.84
C SER A 162 23.28 0.61 -10.42
N GLU A 163 24.18 1.58 -10.24
CA GLU A 163 24.73 1.95 -8.93
C GLU A 163 23.67 2.55 -8.00
N LYS A 164 22.62 3.12 -8.55
CA LYS A 164 21.50 3.68 -7.80
C LYS A 164 20.45 2.65 -7.37
N ILE A 165 20.44 1.45 -8.00
CA ILE A 165 19.36 0.45 -7.87
C ILE A 165 19.77 -0.63 -6.86
N HIS A 166 18.98 -0.80 -5.81
CA HIS A 166 19.23 -1.79 -4.76
C HIS A 166 18.03 -2.70 -4.53
N PHE A 167 18.19 -3.99 -4.81
CA PHE A 167 17.17 -4.99 -4.50
C PHE A 167 17.21 -5.34 -3.01
N VAL A 168 16.24 -4.88 -2.26
CA VAL A 168 16.19 -4.99 -0.79
C VAL A 168 15.05 -5.86 -0.27
N GLY A 169 14.08 -6.20 -1.12
CA GLY A 169 12.83 -6.83 -0.71
C GLY A 169 11.79 -5.79 -0.31
N ASN A 170 10.74 -6.22 0.36
CA ASN A 170 9.53 -5.44 0.56
C ASN A 170 9.30 -5.10 2.05
N VAL A 171 9.28 -3.82 2.40
CA VAL A 171 9.06 -3.33 3.76
C VAL A 171 7.66 -3.63 4.31
N MET A 172 6.65 -3.83 3.44
CA MET A 172 5.33 -4.33 3.88
C MET A 172 5.44 -5.70 4.55
N VAL A 173 6.40 -6.51 4.09
CA VAL A 173 6.66 -7.84 4.66
C VAL A 173 7.27 -7.73 6.05
N ASP A 174 8.14 -6.75 6.28
CA ASP A 174 8.70 -6.48 7.61
C ASP A 174 7.56 -6.18 8.60
N THR A 175 6.64 -5.29 8.19
CA THR A 175 5.51 -4.89 9.02
C THR A 175 4.54 -6.06 9.28
N ILE A 176 4.13 -6.78 8.25
CA ILE A 176 3.17 -7.87 8.46
C ILE A 176 3.74 -9.01 9.30
N LYS A 177 5.03 -9.35 9.13
CA LYS A 177 5.69 -10.37 9.97
C LYS A 177 5.80 -9.93 11.42
N LYS A 178 6.10 -8.66 11.68
CA LYS A 178 6.17 -8.10 13.04
C LYS A 178 4.79 -8.12 13.72
N TYR A 179 3.74 -7.70 13.01
CA TYR A 179 2.43 -7.44 13.61
C TYR A 179 1.44 -8.59 13.48
N ARG A 180 1.68 -9.60 12.64
CA ARG A 180 0.78 -10.75 12.48
C ARG A 180 0.43 -11.43 13.79
N TYR A 181 1.44 -11.76 14.61
CA TYR A 181 1.22 -12.41 15.89
C TYR A 181 0.41 -11.55 16.86
N LEU A 182 0.71 -10.25 16.92
CA LEU A 182 -0.06 -9.28 17.71
C LEU A 182 -1.51 -9.17 17.21
N ALA A 183 -1.71 -9.13 15.91
CA ALA A 183 -3.03 -9.09 15.31
C ALA A 183 -3.86 -10.33 15.65
N GLU A 184 -3.27 -11.52 15.57
CA GLU A 184 -3.95 -12.78 15.91
C GLU A 184 -4.23 -12.91 17.42
N ARG A 185 -3.38 -12.35 18.30
CA ARG A 185 -3.54 -12.38 19.75
C ARG A 185 -4.51 -11.34 20.29
N ASP A 186 -4.42 -10.10 19.82
CA ASP A 186 -5.05 -8.94 20.45
C ASP A 186 -6.33 -8.49 19.75
N SER A 187 -6.50 -8.81 18.45
CA SER A 187 -7.71 -8.41 17.73
C SER A 187 -8.93 -9.23 18.16
N ARG A 188 -10.03 -8.55 18.38
CA ARG A 188 -11.34 -9.15 18.67
C ARG A 188 -12.29 -9.13 17.46
N VAL A 189 -11.78 -8.79 16.28
CA VAL A 189 -12.61 -8.60 15.08
C VAL A 189 -13.41 -9.86 14.72
N LEU A 190 -12.84 -11.06 14.87
CA LEU A 190 -13.53 -12.31 14.57
C LEU A 190 -14.66 -12.58 15.57
N GLU A 191 -14.44 -12.33 16.85
CA GLU A 191 -15.45 -12.49 17.90
C GLU A 191 -16.59 -11.48 17.69
N THR A 192 -16.24 -10.20 17.50
CA THR A 192 -17.20 -9.11 17.29
C THR A 192 -18.10 -9.37 16.09
N LEU A 193 -17.53 -9.87 14.99
CA LEU A 193 -18.27 -10.17 13.76
C LEU A 193 -18.86 -11.59 13.73
N LYS A 194 -18.67 -12.38 14.80
CA LYS A 194 -19.11 -13.78 14.91
C LYS A 194 -18.65 -14.60 13.70
N LEU A 195 -17.36 -14.53 13.39
CA LEU A 195 -16.71 -15.22 12.28
C LEU A 195 -15.99 -16.48 12.76
N LYS A 196 -16.02 -17.52 11.92
CA LYS A 196 -15.20 -18.73 12.08
C LYS A 196 -14.09 -18.74 11.04
N SER A 197 -12.89 -19.12 11.44
CA SER A 197 -11.73 -19.22 10.55
C SER A 197 -12.06 -20.04 9.29
N LYS A 198 -11.61 -19.55 8.14
CA LYS A 198 -11.82 -20.14 6.81
C LYS A 198 -13.28 -20.33 6.37
N GLN A 199 -14.23 -19.61 7.01
CA GLN A 199 -15.65 -19.67 6.67
C GLN A 199 -16.23 -18.33 6.18
N TYR A 200 -15.37 -17.43 5.73
CA TYR A 200 -15.79 -16.13 5.17
C TYR A 200 -14.81 -15.64 4.10
N VAL A 201 -15.29 -14.71 3.31
CA VAL A 201 -14.55 -13.97 2.29
C VAL A 201 -14.40 -12.52 2.73
N VAL A 202 -13.22 -11.94 2.57
CA VAL A 202 -13.01 -10.50 2.76
C VAL A 202 -13.09 -9.81 1.41
N LEU A 203 -13.88 -8.74 1.33
CA LEU A 203 -14.01 -7.88 0.15
C LEU A 203 -13.45 -6.51 0.46
N THR A 204 -12.59 -5.96 -0.41
CA THR A 204 -12.20 -4.55 -0.39
C THR A 204 -12.31 -3.94 -1.77
N LEU A 205 -12.91 -2.76 -1.86
CA LEU A 205 -13.11 -1.99 -3.10
C LEU A 205 -12.92 -0.50 -2.82
N HIS A 206 -12.09 0.17 -3.61
CA HIS A 206 -11.86 1.60 -3.48
C HIS A 206 -11.28 2.27 -4.74
N ARG A 207 -10.83 1.48 -5.74
CA ARG A 207 -10.24 2.04 -6.97
C ARG A 207 -11.30 2.74 -7.82
N PRO A 208 -11.00 3.97 -8.34
CA PRO A 208 -11.92 4.72 -9.21
C PRO A 208 -12.44 3.88 -10.38
N SER A 209 -11.57 3.12 -11.04
CA SER A 209 -11.93 2.25 -12.17
C SER A 209 -13.02 1.22 -11.85
N ASN A 210 -13.14 0.81 -10.58
CA ASN A 210 -14.13 -0.16 -10.13
C ASN A 210 -15.38 0.48 -9.54
N VAL A 211 -15.23 1.65 -8.88
CA VAL A 211 -16.33 2.21 -8.08
C VAL A 211 -17.02 3.40 -8.72
N ASP A 212 -16.36 4.14 -9.63
CA ASP A 212 -16.93 5.35 -10.23
C ASP A 212 -17.85 5.06 -11.44
N ASN A 213 -17.82 3.85 -11.98
CA ASN A 213 -18.69 3.42 -13.06
C ASN A 213 -19.77 2.48 -12.52
N ILE A 214 -21.05 2.86 -12.69
CA ILE A 214 -22.21 2.12 -12.18
C ILE A 214 -22.27 0.68 -12.70
N SER A 215 -21.99 0.46 -13.99
CA SER A 215 -22.07 -0.88 -14.59
C SER A 215 -20.98 -1.81 -14.04
N THR A 216 -19.76 -1.29 -13.87
CA THR A 216 -18.64 -2.03 -13.31
C THR A 216 -18.89 -2.37 -11.83
N LEU A 217 -19.24 -1.36 -11.02
CA LEU A 217 -19.51 -1.58 -9.59
C LEU A 217 -20.66 -2.57 -9.38
N LYS A 218 -21.76 -2.39 -10.10
CA LYS A 218 -22.92 -3.32 -10.05
C LYS A 218 -22.51 -4.75 -10.42
N SER A 219 -21.77 -4.93 -11.52
CA SER A 219 -21.31 -6.25 -11.98
C SER A 219 -20.43 -6.94 -10.93
N ILE A 220 -19.49 -6.20 -10.31
CA ILE A 220 -18.66 -6.73 -9.22
C ILE A 220 -19.51 -7.13 -8.00
N LEU A 221 -20.39 -6.23 -7.54
CA LEU A 221 -21.23 -6.49 -6.36
C LEU A 221 -22.19 -7.68 -6.58
N GLU A 222 -22.77 -7.83 -7.77
CA GLU A 222 -23.62 -8.98 -8.10
C GLU A 222 -22.84 -10.30 -8.12
N ALA A 223 -21.60 -10.29 -8.61
CA ALA A 223 -20.72 -11.46 -8.56
C ALA A 223 -20.42 -11.87 -7.11
N VAL A 224 -20.10 -10.90 -6.26
CA VAL A 224 -19.86 -11.13 -4.82
C VAL A 224 -21.13 -11.56 -4.11
N ARG A 225 -22.30 -11.04 -4.49
CA ARG A 225 -23.61 -11.51 -3.95
C ARG A 225 -23.86 -12.98 -4.21
N LYS A 226 -23.51 -13.49 -5.40
CA LYS A 226 -23.60 -14.93 -5.69
C LYS A 226 -22.70 -15.76 -4.75
N LEU A 227 -21.50 -15.25 -4.38
CA LEU A 227 -20.63 -15.92 -3.41
C LEU A 227 -21.20 -15.87 -1.99
N SER A 228 -22.02 -14.86 -1.66
CA SER A 228 -22.65 -14.75 -0.34
C SER A 228 -23.68 -15.85 -0.05
N GLU A 229 -24.11 -16.61 -1.07
CA GLU A 229 -24.96 -17.80 -0.90
C GLU A 229 -24.20 -18.99 -0.30
N GLU A 230 -22.87 -19.03 -0.48
CA GLU A 230 -22.02 -20.13 0.03
C GLU A 230 -21.22 -19.72 1.29
N LEU A 231 -20.76 -18.49 1.37
CA LEU A 231 -19.89 -18.00 2.45
C LEU A 231 -20.25 -16.57 2.87
N LYS A 232 -20.07 -16.27 4.14
CA LYS A 232 -20.25 -14.90 4.67
C LYS A 232 -19.27 -13.94 4.00
N ILE A 233 -19.75 -12.83 3.46
CA ILE A 233 -18.92 -11.75 2.90
C ILE A 233 -18.74 -10.70 3.96
N VAL A 234 -17.49 -10.40 4.32
CA VAL A 234 -17.13 -9.29 5.20
C VAL A 234 -16.58 -8.16 4.35
N PHE A 235 -17.21 -7.00 4.43
CA PHE A 235 -16.87 -5.86 3.58
C PHE A 235 -16.54 -4.62 4.44
N PRO A 236 -15.26 -4.42 4.82
CA PRO A 236 -14.79 -3.15 5.33
C PRO A 236 -14.96 -2.07 4.27
N LEU A 237 -15.97 -1.23 4.45
CA LEU A 237 -16.46 -0.36 3.39
C LEU A 237 -15.71 0.97 3.38
N HIS A 238 -14.95 1.20 2.32
CA HIS A 238 -14.23 2.46 2.09
C HIS A 238 -15.23 3.62 1.89
N PRO A 239 -15.00 4.84 2.42
CA PRO A 239 -15.91 5.98 2.30
C PRO A 239 -16.37 6.25 0.86
N ARG A 240 -15.45 6.34 -0.09
CA ARG A 240 -15.75 6.52 -1.53
C ARG A 240 -16.72 5.45 -2.05
N THR A 241 -16.48 4.19 -1.72
CA THR A 241 -17.30 3.08 -2.19
C THR A 241 -18.70 3.13 -1.59
N ARG A 242 -18.79 3.53 -0.31
CA ARG A 242 -20.08 3.75 0.37
C ARG A 242 -20.91 4.82 -0.33
N GLU A 243 -20.28 5.95 -0.64
CA GLU A 243 -20.93 7.06 -1.37
C GLU A 243 -21.43 6.61 -2.74
N LYS A 244 -20.59 5.88 -3.51
CA LYS A 244 -20.95 5.39 -4.83
C LYS A 244 -22.04 4.32 -4.82
N ILE A 245 -22.04 3.41 -3.84
CA ILE A 245 -23.13 2.43 -3.64
C ILE A 245 -24.47 3.15 -3.41
N LYS A 246 -24.46 4.21 -2.59
CA LYS A 246 -25.65 5.02 -2.31
C LYS A 246 -26.07 5.85 -3.53
N GLU A 247 -25.11 6.54 -4.17
CA GLU A 247 -25.36 7.36 -5.37
C GLU A 247 -26.01 6.55 -6.50
N PHE A 248 -25.59 5.28 -6.67
CA PHE A 248 -26.07 4.40 -7.73
C PHE A 248 -27.24 3.49 -7.31
N ASP A 249 -27.81 3.66 -6.11
CA ASP A 249 -28.91 2.85 -5.56
C ASP A 249 -28.61 1.33 -5.56
N LEU A 250 -27.36 0.96 -5.24
CA LEU A 250 -26.90 -0.44 -5.21
C LEU A 250 -26.92 -1.06 -3.81
N GLU A 251 -27.45 -0.38 -2.80
CA GLU A 251 -27.53 -0.86 -1.41
C GLU A 251 -28.28 -2.17 -1.29
N HIS A 252 -29.28 -2.40 -2.14
CA HIS A 252 -30.06 -3.65 -2.19
C HIS A 252 -29.21 -4.88 -2.48
N ILE A 253 -28.09 -4.75 -3.22
CA ILE A 253 -27.17 -5.86 -3.55
C ILE A 253 -26.31 -6.21 -2.32
N THR A 254 -25.91 -5.22 -1.54
CA THR A 254 -25.01 -5.40 -0.40
C THR A 254 -25.72 -5.82 0.90
N LYS A 255 -27.05 -5.96 0.91
CA LYS A 255 -27.84 -6.38 2.10
C LYS A 255 -27.41 -7.74 2.66
N SER A 256 -26.91 -8.65 1.81
CA SER A 256 -26.40 -9.96 2.24
C SER A 256 -24.98 -9.93 2.78
N PHE A 257 -24.27 -8.79 2.69
CA PHE A 257 -22.90 -8.65 3.15
C PHE A 257 -22.86 -8.15 4.60
N SER A 258 -21.84 -8.58 5.34
CA SER A 258 -21.48 -7.98 6.62
C SER A 258 -20.66 -6.71 6.35
N THR A 259 -21.35 -5.59 6.05
CA THR A 259 -20.72 -4.30 5.83
C THR A 259 -20.34 -3.67 7.16
N ILE A 260 -19.08 -3.24 7.27
CA ILE A 260 -18.52 -2.64 8.49
C ILE A 260 -17.77 -1.35 8.13
N GLY A 261 -17.47 -0.54 9.14
CA GLY A 261 -16.59 0.62 8.98
C GLY A 261 -15.14 0.22 8.67
N PRO A 262 -14.29 1.20 8.37
CA PRO A 262 -12.85 0.98 8.23
C PRO A 262 -12.28 0.33 9.49
N LEU A 263 -11.37 -0.62 9.30
CA LEU A 263 -10.70 -1.34 10.37
C LEU A 263 -9.33 -0.74 10.69
N SER A 264 -8.86 -0.98 11.90
CA SER A 264 -7.45 -0.79 12.27
C SER A 264 -6.55 -1.74 11.48
N TYR A 265 -5.24 -1.47 11.45
CA TYR A 265 -4.29 -2.35 10.74
C TYR A 265 -4.28 -3.77 11.33
N LEU A 266 -4.21 -3.89 12.64
CA LEU A 266 -4.19 -5.19 13.32
C LEU A 266 -5.48 -5.98 13.07
N ASP A 267 -6.64 -5.32 13.14
CA ASP A 267 -7.92 -5.98 12.85
C ASP A 267 -8.00 -6.43 11.39
N MET A 268 -7.50 -5.63 10.44
CA MET A 268 -7.49 -6.03 9.03
C MET A 268 -6.55 -7.20 8.77
N VAL A 269 -5.35 -7.21 9.35
CA VAL A 269 -4.41 -8.33 9.26
C VAL A 269 -5.02 -9.60 9.86
N CYS A 270 -5.63 -9.52 11.06
CA CYS A 270 -6.33 -10.65 11.69
C CYS A 270 -7.46 -11.17 10.80
N LEU A 271 -8.30 -10.27 10.29
CA LEU A 271 -9.42 -10.62 9.41
C LEU A 271 -8.94 -11.31 8.13
N MET A 272 -7.90 -10.82 7.48
CA MET A 272 -7.35 -11.44 6.27
C MET A 272 -6.67 -12.77 6.55
N SER A 273 -5.89 -12.88 7.63
CA SER A 273 -5.13 -14.12 7.94
C SER A 273 -6.03 -15.34 8.15
N GLN A 274 -7.26 -15.12 8.60
CA GLN A 274 -8.25 -16.16 8.85
C GLN A 274 -9.31 -16.31 7.75
N ALA A 275 -9.25 -15.50 6.69
CA ALA A 275 -10.19 -15.59 5.57
C ALA A 275 -10.02 -16.87 4.74
N LYS A 276 -11.07 -17.33 4.09
CA LYS A 276 -11.01 -18.38 3.07
C LYS A 276 -10.47 -17.84 1.75
N LEU A 277 -10.81 -16.60 1.42
CA LEU A 277 -10.48 -15.89 0.20
C LEU A 277 -10.52 -14.39 0.46
N VAL A 278 -9.64 -13.64 -0.19
CA VAL A 278 -9.69 -12.17 -0.23
C VAL A 278 -9.97 -11.72 -1.67
N LEU A 279 -10.97 -10.86 -1.83
CA LEU A 279 -11.29 -10.16 -3.08
C LEU A 279 -10.89 -8.70 -2.90
N THR A 280 -10.02 -8.19 -3.74
CA THR A 280 -9.45 -6.84 -3.55
C THR A 280 -9.11 -6.13 -4.85
N ASP A 281 -9.10 -4.81 -4.83
CA ASP A 281 -8.49 -3.96 -5.86
C ASP A 281 -7.23 -3.21 -5.34
N SER A 282 -6.85 -3.48 -4.08
CA SER A 282 -5.70 -2.86 -3.42
C SER A 282 -4.37 -3.53 -3.81
N GLY A 283 -3.36 -2.72 -4.14
CA GLY A 283 -2.00 -3.21 -4.38
C GLY A 283 -1.36 -3.83 -3.14
N GLY A 284 -1.43 -3.16 -1.98
CA GLY A 284 -0.82 -3.65 -0.74
C GLY A 284 -1.42 -4.97 -0.24
N ILE A 285 -2.73 -5.17 -0.38
CA ILE A 285 -3.38 -6.42 0.03
C ILE A 285 -2.90 -7.63 -0.80
N GLN A 286 -2.52 -7.44 -2.06
CA GLN A 286 -1.89 -8.50 -2.87
C GLN A 286 -0.57 -9.00 -2.25
N GLU A 287 0.22 -8.07 -1.73
CA GLU A 287 1.48 -8.38 -1.03
C GLU A 287 1.21 -9.06 0.31
N GLU A 288 0.30 -8.51 1.10
CA GLU A 288 -0.07 -9.04 2.41
C GLU A 288 -0.65 -10.46 2.31
N THR A 289 -1.57 -10.72 1.39
CA THR A 289 -2.15 -12.05 1.18
C THR A 289 -1.13 -13.07 0.70
N THR A 290 -0.14 -12.65 -0.10
CA THR A 290 1.00 -13.48 -0.51
C THR A 290 1.78 -13.97 0.71
N ILE A 291 2.10 -13.07 1.66
CA ILE A 291 2.83 -13.43 2.88
C ILE A 291 1.98 -14.25 3.85
N LEU A 292 0.70 -13.93 3.96
CA LEU A 292 -0.24 -14.67 4.81
C LEU A 292 -0.58 -16.06 4.25
N GLY A 293 -0.26 -16.33 2.96
CA GLY A 293 -0.62 -17.58 2.28
C GLY A 293 -2.11 -17.70 2.02
N ILE A 294 -2.83 -16.59 1.91
CA ILE A 294 -4.28 -16.55 1.71
C ILE A 294 -4.59 -16.39 0.22
N PRO A 295 -5.47 -17.22 -0.37
CA PRO A 295 -5.91 -17.01 -1.73
C PRO A 295 -6.46 -15.61 -1.95
N CYS A 296 -6.05 -14.97 -3.04
CA CYS A 296 -6.42 -13.60 -3.37
C CYS A 296 -6.89 -13.51 -4.83
N VAL A 297 -7.99 -12.81 -5.06
CA VAL A 297 -8.42 -12.39 -6.40
C VAL A 297 -8.33 -10.88 -6.48
N THR A 298 -7.48 -10.40 -7.38
CA THR A 298 -7.36 -8.98 -7.69
C THR A 298 -8.37 -8.61 -8.77
N MET A 299 -9.31 -7.74 -8.40
CA MET A 299 -10.38 -7.26 -9.28
C MET A 299 -9.89 -6.10 -10.13
N ARG A 300 -8.91 -6.39 -10.99
CA ARG A 300 -8.24 -5.44 -11.90
C ARG A 300 -7.77 -6.17 -13.15
N GLU A 301 -7.62 -5.45 -14.27
CA GLU A 301 -7.08 -5.97 -15.53
C GLU A 301 -5.55 -6.16 -15.48
N ASN A 302 -4.86 -5.39 -14.64
CA ASN A 302 -3.41 -5.42 -14.48
C ASN A 302 -2.99 -5.29 -13.02
N THR A 303 -1.70 -5.47 -12.76
CA THR A 303 -1.09 -5.18 -11.47
C THR A 303 0.34 -4.67 -11.66
N GLU A 304 0.73 -3.73 -10.84
CA GLU A 304 2.12 -3.26 -10.70
C GLU A 304 3.00 -4.23 -9.89
N ARG A 305 2.41 -5.33 -9.38
CA ARG A 305 3.07 -6.34 -8.52
C ARG A 305 2.99 -7.75 -9.11
N PRO A 306 3.60 -7.99 -10.30
CA PRO A 306 3.49 -9.29 -10.98
C PRO A 306 4.01 -10.46 -10.15
N ILE A 307 4.97 -10.23 -9.24
CA ILE A 307 5.51 -11.24 -8.34
C ILE A 307 4.44 -11.90 -7.46
N THR A 308 3.38 -11.16 -7.09
CA THR A 308 2.26 -11.70 -6.30
C THR A 308 1.45 -12.73 -7.08
N ILE A 309 1.43 -12.60 -8.41
CA ILE A 309 0.80 -13.56 -9.33
C ILE A 309 1.76 -14.70 -9.64
N GLU A 310 3.03 -14.41 -9.94
CA GLU A 310 4.00 -15.42 -10.36
C GLU A 310 4.34 -16.38 -9.22
N LYS A 311 4.67 -15.84 -8.04
CA LYS A 311 5.10 -16.58 -6.85
C LYS A 311 4.02 -16.66 -5.77
N GLY A 312 3.26 -15.58 -5.56
CA GLY A 312 2.28 -15.48 -4.50
C GLY A 312 0.99 -16.25 -4.75
N THR A 313 -0.03 -15.94 -3.94
CA THR A 313 -1.36 -16.56 -3.98
C THR A 313 -2.36 -15.78 -4.83
N ASN A 314 -1.94 -14.65 -5.39
CA ASN A 314 -2.80 -13.74 -6.12
C ASN A 314 -3.12 -14.23 -7.54
N GLN A 315 -4.34 -13.93 -8.00
CA GLN A 315 -4.80 -14.17 -9.36
C GLN A 315 -5.60 -12.96 -9.84
N LEU A 316 -5.43 -12.56 -11.11
CA LEU A 316 -6.21 -11.48 -11.70
C LEU A 316 -7.59 -11.99 -12.12
N GLY A 317 -8.63 -11.34 -11.60
CA GLY A 317 -10.04 -11.63 -11.92
C GLY A 317 -10.64 -10.67 -12.95
N GLY A 318 -9.87 -9.68 -13.41
CA GLY A 318 -10.41 -8.58 -14.20
C GLY A 318 -11.33 -7.65 -13.41
N ASN A 319 -12.04 -6.79 -14.10
CA ASN A 319 -13.01 -5.85 -13.52
C ASN A 319 -14.47 -6.21 -13.88
N ASN A 320 -14.70 -7.38 -14.47
CA ASN A 320 -16.04 -7.89 -14.78
C ASN A 320 -16.49 -8.95 -13.78
N GLY A 321 -17.78 -8.95 -13.44
CA GLY A 321 -18.32 -9.82 -12.41
C GLY A 321 -18.26 -11.32 -12.75
N GLU A 322 -18.39 -11.72 -14.00
CA GLU A 322 -18.37 -13.12 -14.41
C GLU A 322 -16.99 -13.74 -14.20
N GLY A 323 -15.93 -13.06 -14.62
CA GLY A 323 -14.55 -13.49 -14.41
C GLY A 323 -14.22 -13.61 -12.92
N ILE A 324 -14.59 -12.60 -12.12
CA ILE A 324 -14.39 -12.59 -10.67
C ILE A 324 -15.12 -13.76 -10.01
N TRP A 325 -16.40 -13.97 -10.33
CA TRP A 325 -17.20 -15.06 -9.74
C TRP A 325 -16.66 -16.43 -10.11
N SER A 326 -16.38 -16.66 -11.40
CA SER A 326 -15.85 -17.94 -11.90
C SER A 326 -14.52 -18.30 -11.21
N LEU A 327 -13.59 -17.32 -11.13
CA LEU A 327 -12.30 -17.52 -10.50
C LEU A 327 -12.42 -17.74 -8.99
N ALA A 328 -13.21 -16.93 -8.29
CA ALA A 328 -13.44 -17.07 -6.85
C ALA A 328 -14.06 -18.43 -6.51
N ARG A 329 -15.08 -18.85 -7.26
CA ARG A 329 -15.72 -20.16 -7.07
C ARG A 329 -14.76 -21.32 -7.31
N ASN A 330 -13.90 -21.22 -8.33
CA ASN A 330 -12.87 -22.24 -8.57
C ASN A 330 -11.89 -22.31 -7.38
N ILE A 331 -11.44 -21.16 -6.86
CA ILE A 331 -10.58 -21.08 -5.68
C ILE A 331 -11.26 -21.72 -4.44
N LEU A 332 -12.53 -21.42 -4.22
CA LEU A 332 -13.27 -21.99 -3.07
C LEU A 332 -13.35 -23.52 -3.14
N LYS A 333 -13.44 -24.10 -4.33
CA LYS A 333 -13.47 -25.55 -4.54
C LYS A 333 -12.11 -26.21 -4.46
N SER A 334 -11.07 -25.60 -5.08
CA SER A 334 -9.73 -26.19 -5.22
C SER A 334 -8.78 -25.83 -4.07
N GLY A 335 -9.10 -24.83 -3.27
CA GLY A 335 -8.20 -24.22 -2.27
C GLY A 335 -7.30 -23.14 -2.85
N GLY A 336 -7.39 -22.85 -4.14
CA GLY A 336 -6.61 -21.81 -4.83
C GLY A 336 -5.16 -22.18 -5.10
N LYS A 337 -4.42 -21.21 -5.58
CA LYS A 337 -3.00 -21.36 -5.91
C LYS A 337 -2.16 -21.45 -4.63
N LYS A 338 -1.33 -22.49 -4.53
CA LYS A 338 -0.29 -22.56 -3.50
C LYS A 338 0.84 -21.61 -3.89
N GLY A 339 0.93 -20.49 -3.16
CA GLY A 339 2.00 -19.53 -3.34
C GLY A 339 3.31 -19.94 -2.65
N SER A 340 4.37 -19.24 -3.00
CA SER A 340 5.67 -19.28 -2.32
C SER A 340 6.10 -17.87 -1.96
N ILE A 341 6.96 -17.74 -0.98
CA ILE A 341 7.49 -16.43 -0.56
C ILE A 341 8.50 -15.94 -1.62
N PRO A 342 8.31 -14.75 -2.19
CA PRO A 342 9.27 -14.17 -3.11
C PRO A 342 10.66 -13.96 -2.47
N ASN A 343 11.70 -13.88 -3.33
CA ASN A 343 13.07 -13.64 -2.86
C ASN A 343 13.16 -12.31 -2.10
N LEU A 344 13.92 -12.29 -1.00
CA LEU A 344 14.09 -11.16 -0.07
C LEU A 344 12.80 -10.66 0.61
N TRP A 345 11.66 -11.34 0.47
CA TRP A 345 10.46 -11.06 1.26
C TRP A 345 10.52 -11.75 2.62
N ASP A 346 11.62 -11.54 3.31
CA ASP A 346 12.01 -12.24 4.53
C ASP A 346 11.76 -11.45 5.84
N GLY A 347 11.31 -10.18 5.72
CA GLY A 347 11.08 -9.28 6.86
C GLY A 347 12.36 -8.57 7.33
N LYS A 348 13.32 -8.38 6.44
CA LYS A 348 14.59 -7.68 6.71
C LYS A 348 14.89 -6.58 5.67
N ALA A 349 13.88 -6.12 4.95
CA ALA A 349 14.06 -5.09 3.92
C ALA A 349 14.48 -3.76 4.55
N ALA A 350 13.83 -3.32 5.63
CA ALA A 350 14.18 -2.11 6.35
C ALA A 350 15.63 -2.12 6.86
N ASN A 351 16.09 -3.25 7.38
CA ASN A 351 17.50 -3.40 7.82
C ASN A 351 18.48 -3.23 6.65
N ARG A 352 18.19 -3.82 5.47
CA ARG A 352 19.02 -3.64 4.26
C ARG A 352 19.03 -2.21 3.80
N ILE A 353 17.87 -1.54 3.77
CA ILE A 353 17.72 -0.13 3.40
C ILE A 353 18.60 0.75 4.29
N VAL A 354 18.44 0.65 5.61
CA VAL A 354 19.18 1.50 6.55
C VAL A 354 20.68 1.21 6.52
N LYS A 355 21.09 -0.05 6.33
CA LYS A 355 22.51 -0.39 6.14
C LYS A 355 23.11 0.27 4.90
N ILE A 356 22.40 0.27 3.76
CA ILE A 356 22.85 0.92 2.54
C ILE A 356 22.92 2.43 2.74
N ILE A 357 21.89 3.05 3.31
CA ILE A 357 21.86 4.48 3.62
C ILE A 357 23.03 4.88 4.52
N SER A 358 23.33 4.07 5.56
CA SER A 358 24.44 4.36 6.49
C SER A 358 25.83 4.30 5.85
N SER A 359 25.98 3.51 4.78
CA SER A 359 27.24 3.43 4.02
C SER A 359 27.29 4.34 2.81
N TRP A 360 26.16 4.97 2.48
CA TRP A 360 26.03 5.87 1.34
C TRP A 360 26.50 7.27 1.73
N SER A 361 27.45 7.80 0.99
CA SER A 361 27.78 9.21 1.05
C SER A 361 27.13 9.88 -0.15
N ALA A 362 26.23 10.82 0.07
CA ALA A 362 25.77 11.70 -1.00
C ALA A 362 27.01 12.28 -1.68
N LYS A 363 27.32 11.85 -2.88
CA LYS A 363 28.38 12.48 -3.67
C LYS A 363 27.90 13.89 -3.96
N GLY A 364 28.46 14.86 -3.25
CA GLY A 364 28.25 16.28 -3.47
C GLY A 364 28.66 16.72 -4.88
#